data_44baf211cad1b48ab1f65a5b3be77868
#
_entry.id   44baf211cad1b48ab1f65a5b3be77868
#
_cell.length_a   1.000
_cell.length_b   1.000
_cell.length_c   1.000
_cell.angle_alpha   90.00
_cell.angle_beta   90.00
_cell.angle_gamma   90.00
#
_symmetry.space_group_name_H-M   'P 1'
#
loop_
_entity.id
_entity.type
_entity.pdbx_description
1 polymer ?
#
loop_
_entity_poly.entity_id
_entity_poly.type
_entity_poly.pdbx_seq_one_letter_code
_entity_poly.pdbx_strand_id
1 'polypeptide(L)'
;MELTLGFSPCPNDTFIFDALVNNKIDTEGLIFNVVLEDVQTLNQWALEEKLNISKISYGVYPLVTSTYQLLNSGGALGKGVGPLLISKKALSLQEIADATIAIPGKNTTA
;
A
#
# COMPACT_ATOMS: atom_id res chain seq x y z
N MET A 1 20.45 -6.69 12.38
CA MET A 1 19.64 -7.59 11.53
C MET A 1 19.12 -6.79 10.35
N GLU A 2 19.23 -7.33 9.12
CA GLU A 2 18.74 -6.68 7.91
C GLU A 2 17.33 -7.17 7.56
N LEU A 3 16.46 -6.25 7.20
CA LEU A 3 15.07 -6.51 6.81
C LEU A 3 14.72 -5.77 5.52
N THR A 4 13.98 -6.40 4.64
CA THR A 4 13.40 -5.74 3.48
C THR A 4 12.08 -5.06 3.89
N LEU A 5 11.94 -3.78 3.56
CA LEU A 5 10.76 -2.97 3.85
C LEU A 5 10.18 -2.40 2.56
N GLY A 6 8.99 -2.85 2.19
CA GLY A 6 8.26 -2.37 1.00
C GLY A 6 7.13 -1.43 1.35
N PHE A 7 7.08 -0.26 0.68
CA PHE A 7 5.96 0.68 0.76
C PHE A 7 5.85 1.49 -0.53
N SER A 8 4.73 2.18 -0.70
CA SER A 8 4.51 2.94 -1.94
C SER A 8 5.23 4.30 -1.92
N PRO A 9 5.60 4.85 -3.09
CA PRO A 9 6.17 6.20 -3.16
C PRO A 9 5.13 7.31 -2.92
N CYS A 10 3.92 6.97 -2.48
CA CYS A 10 2.88 7.95 -2.15
C CYS A 10 3.30 8.83 -0.97
N PRO A 11 2.87 10.11 -0.94
CA PRO A 11 3.21 11.03 0.14
C PRO A 11 2.86 10.53 1.54
N ASN A 12 1.77 9.76 1.69
CA ASN A 12 1.38 9.19 2.98
C ASN A 12 2.42 8.18 3.48
N ASP A 13 2.83 7.24 2.64
CA ASP A 13 3.76 6.19 3.03
C ASP A 13 5.16 6.76 3.22
N THR A 14 5.63 7.63 2.33
CA THR A 14 6.93 8.28 2.48
C THR A 14 7.01 9.13 3.73
N PHE A 15 5.92 9.80 4.14
CA PHE A 15 5.85 10.52 5.40
C PHE A 15 5.91 9.58 6.63
N ILE A 16 5.13 8.48 6.60
CA ILE A 16 5.06 7.50 7.71
C ILE A 16 6.43 6.88 7.96
N PHE A 17 7.15 6.51 6.92
CA PHE A 17 8.42 5.77 7.04
C PHE A 17 9.67 6.66 7.01
N ASP A 18 9.55 7.97 6.79
CA ASP A 18 10.68 8.90 6.66
C ASP A 18 11.69 8.80 7.79
N ALA A 19 11.22 8.83 9.03
CA ALA A 19 12.13 8.80 10.18
C ALA A 19 12.87 7.46 10.31
N LEU A 20 12.22 6.37 9.96
CA LEU A 20 12.78 5.02 10.02
C LEU A 20 13.86 4.82 8.95
N VAL A 21 13.54 5.16 7.69
CA VAL A 21 14.41 4.87 6.55
C VAL A 21 15.57 5.85 6.40
N ASN A 22 15.43 7.06 6.95
CA ASN A 22 16.47 8.09 6.94
C ASN A 22 17.26 8.16 8.26
N ASN A 23 17.18 7.12 9.10
CA ASN A 23 17.92 7.01 10.36
C ASN A 23 17.73 8.22 11.30
N LYS A 24 16.51 8.78 11.33
CA LYS A 24 16.16 9.90 12.22
C LYS A 24 15.70 9.44 13.60
N ILE A 25 15.53 8.15 13.78
CA ILE A 25 15.21 7.48 15.04
C ILE A 25 16.15 6.30 15.25
N ASP A 26 16.35 5.92 16.50
CA ASP A 26 17.08 4.70 16.85
C ASP A 26 16.28 3.48 16.39
N THR A 27 16.90 2.64 15.59
CA THR A 27 16.31 1.39 15.07
C THR A 27 16.73 0.16 15.85
N GLU A 28 17.42 0.36 17.00
CA GLU A 28 17.90 -0.72 17.88
C GLU A 28 18.73 -1.78 17.12
N GLY A 29 19.50 -1.33 16.12
CA GLY A 29 20.36 -2.18 15.30
C GLY A 29 19.67 -2.89 14.14
N LEU A 30 18.41 -2.56 13.83
CA LEU A 30 17.76 -3.00 12.61
C LEU A 30 18.19 -2.14 11.43
N ILE A 31 18.44 -2.77 10.29
CA ILE A 31 18.78 -2.13 9.01
C ILE A 31 17.65 -2.43 8.04
N PHE A 32 17.10 -1.40 7.43
CA PHE A 32 15.99 -1.54 6.49
C PHE A 32 16.45 -1.33 5.05
N ASN A 33 16.40 -2.40 4.26
CA ASN A 33 16.58 -2.35 2.81
C ASN A 33 15.24 -1.97 2.17
N VAL A 34 15.13 -0.71 1.74
CA VAL A 34 13.85 -0.13 1.28
C VAL A 34 13.58 -0.48 -0.18
N VAL A 35 12.37 -0.89 -0.45
CA VAL A 35 11.84 -1.11 -1.79
C VAL A 35 10.58 -0.26 -1.99
N LEU A 36 10.60 0.60 -3.01
CA LEU A 36 9.47 1.45 -3.38
C LEU A 36 8.74 0.86 -4.59
N GLU A 37 7.48 0.48 -4.38
CA GLU A 37 6.63 -0.10 -5.43
C GLU A 37 5.18 0.35 -5.28
N ASP A 38 4.40 0.21 -6.33
CA ASP A 38 2.97 0.48 -6.25
C ASP A 38 2.24 -0.53 -5.33
N VAL A 39 1.08 -0.12 -4.84
CA VAL A 39 0.33 -0.92 -3.85
C VAL A 39 -0.14 -2.27 -4.40
N GLN A 40 -0.44 -2.38 -5.70
CA GLN A 40 -0.84 -3.65 -6.30
C GLN A 40 0.33 -4.63 -6.36
N THR A 41 1.52 -4.15 -6.72
CA THR A 41 2.77 -4.93 -6.70
C THR A 41 3.09 -5.40 -5.29
N LEU A 42 3.01 -4.51 -4.29
CA LEU A 42 3.24 -4.87 -2.88
C LEU A 42 2.23 -5.89 -2.37
N ASN A 43 0.95 -5.76 -2.74
CA ASN A 43 -0.08 -6.74 -2.42
C ASN A 43 0.23 -8.11 -3.03
N GLN A 44 0.67 -8.15 -4.29
CA GLN A 44 1.06 -9.38 -4.95
C GLN A 44 2.28 -10.02 -4.28
N TRP A 45 3.28 -9.20 -3.94
CA TRP A 45 4.48 -9.69 -3.25
C TRP A 45 4.22 -10.18 -1.83
N ALA A 46 3.21 -9.64 -1.16
CA ALA A 46 2.78 -10.18 0.13
C ALA A 46 2.17 -11.59 -0.02
N LEU A 47 1.37 -11.83 -1.06
CA LEU A 47 0.85 -13.17 -1.38
C LEU A 47 1.98 -14.16 -1.76
N GLU A 48 3.07 -13.65 -2.29
CA GLU A 48 4.26 -14.43 -2.69
C GLU A 48 5.36 -14.46 -1.60
N GLU A 49 5.11 -13.87 -0.42
CA GLU A 49 6.00 -13.86 0.74
C GLU A 49 7.40 -13.27 0.47
N LYS A 50 7.49 -12.29 -0.44
CA LYS A 50 8.77 -11.76 -0.95
C LYS A 50 9.50 -10.82 0.01
N LEU A 51 8.79 -10.11 0.90
CA LEU A 51 9.36 -9.08 1.76
C LEU A 51 9.21 -9.45 3.23
N ASN A 52 10.15 -9.00 4.07
CA ASN A 52 10.03 -9.18 5.51
C ASN A 52 8.93 -8.30 6.11
N ILE A 53 8.86 -7.05 5.65
CA ILE A 53 7.86 -6.07 6.07
C ILE A 53 7.28 -5.41 4.81
N SER A 54 5.97 -5.30 4.74
CA SER A 54 5.31 -4.68 3.58
C SER A 54 4.11 -3.84 4.00
N LYS A 55 3.96 -2.69 3.37
CA LYS A 55 2.72 -1.92 3.38
C LYS A 55 1.78 -2.54 2.36
N ILE A 56 0.62 -3.00 2.81
CA ILE A 56 -0.38 -3.66 1.97
C ILE A 56 -1.76 -3.04 2.14
N SER A 57 -2.66 -3.33 1.22
CA SER A 57 -4.07 -2.99 1.36
C SER A 57 -4.74 -3.82 2.46
N TYR A 58 -5.65 -3.24 3.23
CA TYR A 58 -6.41 -3.96 4.25
C TYR A 58 -7.17 -5.16 3.67
N GLY A 59 -7.67 -5.06 2.44
CA GLY A 59 -8.37 -6.15 1.77
C GLY A 59 -7.51 -7.39 1.48
N VAL A 60 -6.19 -7.25 1.44
CA VAL A 60 -5.25 -8.37 1.24
C VAL A 60 -4.90 -9.07 2.55
N TYR A 61 -4.91 -8.34 3.67
CA TYR A 61 -4.46 -8.88 4.95
C TYR A 61 -5.10 -10.24 5.34
N PRO A 62 -6.42 -10.46 5.18
CA PRO A 62 -7.03 -11.76 5.49
C PRO A 62 -6.44 -12.94 4.71
N LEU A 63 -5.84 -12.69 3.54
CA LEU A 63 -5.25 -13.73 2.70
C LEU A 63 -3.82 -14.11 3.10
N VAL A 64 -3.17 -13.30 3.95
CA VAL A 64 -1.76 -13.47 4.32
C VAL A 64 -1.55 -13.64 5.83
N THR A 65 -2.61 -13.83 6.59
CA THR A 65 -2.56 -13.96 8.06
C THR A 65 -1.80 -15.18 8.57
N SER A 66 -1.62 -16.20 7.72
CA SER A 66 -0.80 -17.37 8.04
C SER A 66 0.69 -17.09 8.00
N THR A 67 1.13 -16.07 7.26
CA THR A 67 2.54 -15.73 7.02
C THR A 67 2.94 -14.42 7.66
N TYR A 68 2.05 -13.42 7.62
CA TYR A 68 2.34 -12.08 8.10
C TYR A 68 1.52 -11.72 9.34
N GLN A 69 2.19 -11.05 10.27
CA GLN A 69 1.55 -10.44 11.43
C GLN A 69 1.31 -8.95 11.17
N LEU A 70 0.10 -8.47 11.51
CA LEU A 70 -0.19 -7.04 11.47
C LEU A 70 0.57 -6.32 12.60
N LEU A 71 1.28 -5.26 12.24
CA LEU A 71 1.94 -4.38 13.19
C LEU A 71 0.95 -3.32 13.72
N ASN A 72 1.21 -2.81 14.91
CA ASN A 72 0.38 -1.78 15.56
C ASN A 72 0.66 -0.35 15.04
N SER A 73 1.56 -0.20 14.07
CA SER A 73 2.00 1.08 13.52
C SER A 73 2.12 1.01 11.98
N GLY A 74 2.31 2.14 11.34
CA GLY A 74 2.51 2.23 9.89
C GLY A 74 1.22 2.22 9.07
N GLY A 75 0.04 2.23 9.71
CA GLY A 75 -1.25 2.29 9.02
C GLY A 75 -1.62 3.71 8.57
N ALA A 76 -2.34 3.82 7.46
CA ALA A 76 -3.02 5.05 7.04
C ALA A 76 -4.52 4.75 6.86
N LEU A 77 -5.36 5.59 7.44
CA LEU A 77 -6.82 5.46 7.38
C LEU A 77 -7.44 6.74 6.83
N GLY A 78 -8.18 6.63 5.73
CA GLY A 78 -9.06 7.69 5.25
C GLY A 78 -10.43 7.60 5.94
N LYS A 79 -10.91 8.71 6.48
CA LYS A 79 -12.26 8.81 7.05
C LYS A 79 -13.11 9.78 6.25
N GLY A 80 -14.28 9.34 5.80
CA GLY A 80 -15.20 10.18 5.02
C GLY A 80 -14.70 10.45 3.58
N VAL A 81 -13.70 9.70 3.12
CA VAL A 81 -13.22 9.71 1.75
C VAL A 81 -13.43 8.31 1.16
N GLY A 82 -13.86 8.26 -0.09
CA GLY A 82 -14.02 7.01 -0.83
C GLY A 82 -13.33 7.10 -2.18
N PRO A 83 -13.36 6.04 -2.97
CA PRO A 83 -12.88 6.09 -4.35
C PRO A 83 -13.70 7.12 -5.15
N LEU A 84 -13.01 7.90 -5.96
CA LEU A 84 -13.62 8.89 -6.84
C LEU A 84 -13.53 8.41 -8.28
N LEU A 85 -14.64 8.44 -9.00
CA LEU A 85 -14.65 8.25 -10.44
C LEU A 85 -14.30 9.58 -11.12
N ILE A 86 -13.22 9.60 -11.88
CA ILE A 86 -12.69 10.80 -12.52
C ILE A 86 -12.72 10.62 -14.04
N SER A 87 -13.17 11.62 -14.77
CA SER A 87 -13.10 11.64 -16.23
C SER A 87 -12.67 13.01 -16.75
N LYS A 88 -12.17 13.08 -18.00
CA LYS A 88 -11.77 14.34 -18.66
C LYS A 88 -12.96 15.24 -19.01
N LYS A 89 -14.17 14.69 -19.08
CA LYS A 89 -15.42 15.38 -19.40
C LYS A 89 -16.55 14.85 -18.53
N ALA A 90 -17.62 15.60 -18.40
CA ALA A 90 -18.83 15.09 -17.77
C ALA A 90 -19.39 13.90 -18.58
N LEU A 91 -19.79 12.84 -17.89
CA LEU A 91 -20.36 11.63 -18.47
C LEU A 91 -21.73 11.37 -17.85
N SER A 92 -22.69 10.93 -18.65
CA SER A 92 -23.96 10.37 -18.18
C SER A 92 -23.74 8.98 -17.57
N LEU A 93 -24.71 8.50 -16.81
CA LEU A 93 -24.65 7.15 -16.22
C LEU A 93 -24.54 6.06 -17.30
N GLN A 94 -25.18 6.24 -18.44
CA GLN A 94 -25.09 5.30 -19.57
C GLN A 94 -23.68 5.27 -20.15
N GLU A 95 -23.08 6.45 -20.40
CA GLU A 95 -21.70 6.52 -20.91
C GLU A 95 -20.70 5.91 -19.94
N ILE A 96 -20.93 6.05 -18.63
CA ILE A 96 -20.09 5.41 -17.60
C ILE A 96 -20.24 3.88 -17.66
N ALA A 97 -21.45 3.35 -17.81
CA ALA A 97 -21.70 1.92 -17.90
C ALA A 97 -21.00 1.27 -19.10
N ASP A 98 -20.86 2.01 -20.20
CA ASP A 98 -20.21 1.55 -21.43
C ASP A 98 -18.70 1.86 -21.46
N ALA A 99 -18.16 2.56 -20.45
CA ALA A 99 -16.78 3.00 -20.41
C ALA A 99 -15.82 1.93 -19.88
N THR A 100 -14.57 2.00 -20.32
CA THR A 100 -13.47 1.29 -19.67
C THR A 100 -12.96 2.12 -18.50
N ILE A 101 -13.02 1.55 -17.30
CA ILE A 101 -12.59 2.21 -16.05
C ILE A 101 -11.25 1.65 -15.62
N ALA A 102 -10.26 2.53 -15.46
CA ALA A 102 -8.98 2.18 -14.88
C ALA A 102 -9.11 2.09 -13.34
N ILE A 103 -8.59 1.04 -12.76
CA ILE A 103 -8.57 0.82 -11.30
C ILE A 103 -7.13 0.63 -10.81
N PRO A 104 -6.84 0.91 -9.53
CA PRO A 104 -5.49 0.73 -8.96
C PRO A 104 -5.01 -0.72 -8.96
N GLY A 105 -5.92 -1.69 -8.95
CA GLY A 105 -5.63 -3.12 -8.94
C GLY A 105 -6.75 -3.93 -8.28
N LYS A 106 -6.80 -5.22 -8.60
CA LYS A 106 -7.87 -6.11 -8.08
C LYS A 106 -7.78 -6.37 -6.58
N ASN A 107 -6.58 -6.26 -6.02
CA ASN A 107 -6.30 -6.55 -4.61
C ASN A 107 -6.14 -5.27 -3.77
N THR A 108 -6.52 -4.12 -4.30
CA THR A 108 -6.51 -2.86 -3.53
C THR A 108 -7.83 -2.70 -2.76
N THR A 109 -7.79 -1.91 -1.69
CA THR A 109 -8.99 -1.60 -0.88
C THR A 109 -9.89 -0.54 -1.55
N ALA A 110 -9.37 0.15 -2.57
CA ALA A 110 -10.09 1.18 -3.32
C ALA A 110 -10.96 0.57 -4.42
#